data_479a28d0ef539b3fd9097ee9070e0d85
#
_entry.id   479a28d0ef539b3fd9097ee9070e0d85
#
_cell.length_a   1.000
_cell.length_b   1.000
_cell.length_c   1.000
_cell.angle_alpha   90.00
_cell.angle_beta   90.00
_cell.angle_gamma   90.00
#
_symmetry.space_group_name_H-M   'P 1'
#
loop_
_entity.id
_entity.type
_entity.pdbx_description
1 polymer ?
#
loop_
_entity_poly.entity_id
_entity_poly.type
_entity_poly.pdbx_seq_one_letter_code
_entity_poly.pdbx_strand_id
1 'polypeptide(L)'
;MKLAQILKAFNLGGTSKSEVIGNPKGVVVNGLSYDSRNLEEGDLFFCISGEHNDGHDYAQQAIANGAVAVVVDRKIQTDSLQIKVENVRSAMAEIAEIFFNFPSRKLTTVGVTGTNGKTTTVNMLAEIATSAGENAASIGTLTGIRTTPEAPDLQKQIYDFTEEGKSFLAMEVSSHALIQRRISHIKYDLAIFTNLSHDHLDYHGDMESYYQAKSLLFTPNHAKYAVINVDTPFGKRLAEEIQIPHKIISMDDVKIIEESTQQNIFQWEGETIKMRTPGTFNIENAISAAFAAEVLGFDKDSIVKGLSETQVLPGRFEVIDSKDNGPTVIIDYSHTPEGLRKVLISARNIPGIENVHVVFGCGGDRDKSKRPQMGAVSENVATNIYLTSDNPRSEDELSIINDVLAGIRNPSDVYIEPDRRKAIFQAIKISDPNDVVIIAGKGNEESQEINGQFHPFKDSDVARDGLEARAT
;
A
#
# COMPACT_ATOMS: atom_id res chain seq x y z
N MET A 1 -20.66 4.02 24.05
CA MET A 1 -20.03 3.43 25.26
C MET A 1 -19.90 4.48 26.36
N LYS A 2 -20.00 4.15 27.68
CA LYS A 2 -19.74 5.15 28.74
C LYS A 2 -18.25 5.52 28.78
N LEU A 3 -17.93 6.81 28.81
CA LEU A 3 -16.53 7.28 28.87
C LEU A 3 -15.77 6.71 30.07
N ALA A 4 -16.42 6.60 31.21
CA ALA A 4 -15.80 6.00 32.40
C ALA A 4 -15.37 4.53 32.22
N GLN A 5 -16.07 3.77 31.36
CA GLN A 5 -15.69 2.39 31.00
C GLN A 5 -14.46 2.39 30.08
N ILE A 6 -14.43 3.28 29.09
CA ILE A 6 -13.27 3.46 28.21
C ILE A 6 -12.03 3.81 29.03
N LEU A 7 -12.12 4.83 29.90
CA LEU A 7 -11.01 5.29 30.74
C LEU A 7 -10.54 4.22 31.74
N LYS A 8 -11.47 3.44 32.29
CA LYS A 8 -11.12 2.32 33.17
C LYS A 8 -10.32 1.26 32.41
N ALA A 9 -10.75 0.86 31.22
CA ALA A 9 -10.04 -0.13 30.41
C ALA A 9 -8.66 0.40 29.95
N PHE A 10 -8.61 1.64 29.48
CA PHE A 10 -7.39 2.33 29.07
C PHE A 10 -6.34 2.41 30.18
N ASN A 11 -6.72 2.80 31.42
CA ASN A 11 -5.80 2.91 32.54
C ASN A 11 -5.41 1.56 33.18
N LEU A 12 -6.19 0.49 32.97
CA LEU A 12 -5.91 -0.87 33.49
C LEU A 12 -5.03 -1.70 32.56
N GLY A 13 -5.22 -1.54 31.22
CA GLY A 13 -4.50 -2.30 30.19
C GLY A 13 -3.24 -1.60 29.73
N GLY A 14 -3.08 -0.33 30.12
CA GLY A 14 -2.29 0.58 29.34
C GLY A 14 -0.85 0.77 29.70
N THR A 15 -0.12 0.92 28.65
CA THR A 15 1.19 1.57 28.61
C THR A 15 1.07 3.08 28.84
N SER A 16 -0.15 3.65 28.78
CA SER A 16 -0.43 5.09 28.87
C SER A 16 -1.28 5.42 30.08
N LYS A 17 -0.93 6.50 30.80
CA LYS A 17 -1.74 7.05 31.89
C LYS A 17 -2.51 8.27 31.39
N SER A 18 -3.78 8.42 31.81
CA SER A 18 -4.56 9.61 31.53
C SER A 18 -4.83 10.44 32.76
N GLU A 19 -4.81 11.77 32.60
CA GLU A 19 -5.32 12.74 33.59
C GLU A 19 -6.66 13.28 33.06
N VAL A 20 -7.72 13.12 33.84
CA VAL A 20 -9.06 13.62 33.45
C VAL A 20 -9.27 14.99 34.06
N ILE A 21 -9.50 16.00 33.22
CA ILE A 21 -9.79 17.37 33.59
C ILE A 21 -11.27 17.64 33.35
N GLY A 22 -12.04 17.75 34.42
CA GLY A 22 -13.51 17.83 34.37
C GLY A 22 -14.19 16.60 34.98
N ASN A 23 -15.50 16.46 34.77
CA ASN A 23 -16.27 15.34 35.34
C ASN A 23 -16.76 14.37 34.25
N PRO A 24 -16.19 13.17 34.12
CA PRO A 24 -16.57 12.18 33.12
C PRO A 24 -17.86 11.39 33.46
N LYS A 25 -18.46 11.66 34.65
CA LYS A 25 -19.62 10.91 35.15
C LYS A 25 -20.86 11.14 34.24
N GLY A 26 -21.40 10.07 33.72
CA GLY A 26 -22.60 10.10 32.88
C GLY A 26 -22.35 10.40 31.41
N VAL A 27 -21.12 10.74 31.03
CA VAL A 27 -20.77 11.00 29.63
C VAL A 27 -20.81 9.70 28.81
N VAL A 28 -21.50 9.73 27.69
CA VAL A 28 -21.59 8.64 26.71
C VAL A 28 -20.85 9.06 25.45
N VAL A 29 -19.96 8.22 24.99
CA VAL A 29 -19.23 8.37 23.72
C VAL A 29 -19.97 7.56 22.66
N ASN A 30 -20.39 8.21 21.57
CA ASN A 30 -21.10 7.58 20.46
C ASN A 30 -20.17 7.17 19.31
N GLY A 31 -19.10 7.93 19.10
CA GLY A 31 -18.10 7.71 18.06
C GLY A 31 -16.74 8.28 18.45
N LEU A 32 -15.77 8.13 17.55
CA LEU A 32 -14.39 8.59 17.68
C LEU A 32 -14.04 9.43 16.46
N SER A 33 -13.55 10.66 16.67
CA SER A 33 -13.17 11.54 15.57
C SER A 33 -11.81 12.20 15.80
N TYR A 34 -11.07 12.41 14.73
CA TYR A 34 -9.81 13.16 14.68
C TYR A 34 -9.85 14.27 13.63
N ASP A 35 -11.00 14.46 12.95
CA ASP A 35 -11.26 15.54 11.98
C ASP A 35 -12.49 16.33 12.41
N SER A 36 -12.29 17.60 12.79
CA SER A 36 -13.36 18.47 13.28
C SER A 36 -14.44 18.79 12.24
N ARG A 37 -14.18 18.52 10.95
CA ARG A 37 -15.13 18.73 9.83
C ARG A 37 -16.14 17.58 9.68
N ASN A 38 -15.74 16.37 10.10
CA ASN A 38 -16.53 15.14 9.96
C ASN A 38 -16.98 14.58 11.33
N LEU A 39 -17.04 15.44 12.36
CA LEU A 39 -17.40 15.06 13.72
C LEU A 39 -18.93 14.98 13.85
N GLU A 40 -19.39 13.94 14.54
CA GLU A 40 -20.81 13.74 14.88
C GLU A 40 -21.05 14.06 16.37
N GLU A 41 -22.34 14.36 16.71
CA GLU A 41 -22.72 14.64 18.10
C GLU A 41 -22.50 13.42 19.00
N GLY A 42 -21.77 13.61 20.08
CA GLY A 42 -21.42 12.54 21.00
C GLY A 42 -20.04 11.93 20.77
N ASP A 43 -19.27 12.40 19.81
CA ASP A 43 -17.92 11.91 19.53
C ASP A 43 -16.89 12.30 20.61
N LEU A 44 -15.90 11.41 20.78
CA LEU A 44 -14.65 11.72 21.46
C LEU A 44 -13.64 12.22 20.42
N PHE A 45 -13.20 13.48 20.55
CA PHE A 45 -12.30 14.10 19.58
C PHE A 45 -10.82 14.00 20.00
N PHE A 46 -9.95 13.57 19.08
CA PHE A 46 -8.50 13.45 19.30
C PHE A 46 -7.75 14.63 18.68
N CYS A 47 -7.10 15.45 19.52
CA CYS A 47 -6.30 16.59 19.10
C CYS A 47 -4.89 16.12 18.65
N ILE A 48 -4.76 15.67 17.41
CA ILE A 48 -3.50 15.18 16.86
C ILE A 48 -2.64 16.34 16.38
N SER A 49 -1.40 16.43 16.87
CA SER A 49 -0.39 17.33 16.31
C SER A 49 0.17 16.70 15.02
N GLY A 50 -0.03 17.33 13.87
CA GLY A 50 0.50 16.98 12.57
C GLY A 50 1.68 17.87 12.16
N GLU A 51 2.25 17.64 10.97
CA GLU A 51 3.38 18.41 10.44
C GLU A 51 3.01 19.87 10.09
N HIS A 52 1.79 20.06 9.58
CA HIS A 52 1.32 21.38 9.11
C HIS A 52 0.19 21.97 9.95
N ASN A 53 -0.53 21.15 10.70
CA ASN A 53 -1.69 21.57 11.48
C ASN A 53 -1.64 20.92 12.86
N ASP A 54 -2.05 21.66 13.88
CA ASP A 54 -2.22 21.14 15.23
C ASP A 54 -3.71 20.94 15.54
N GLY A 55 -4.10 19.69 15.81
CA GLY A 55 -5.48 19.35 16.16
C GLY A 55 -6.02 20.06 17.38
N HIS A 56 -5.14 20.56 18.28
CA HIS A 56 -5.54 21.35 19.45
C HIS A 56 -6.17 22.69 19.05
N ASP A 57 -5.78 23.28 17.92
CA ASP A 57 -6.34 24.54 17.41
C ASP A 57 -7.80 24.38 16.96
N TYR A 58 -8.19 23.14 16.64
CA TYR A 58 -9.55 22.79 16.21
C TYR A 58 -10.43 22.26 17.34
N ALA A 59 -9.91 22.16 18.58
CA ALA A 59 -10.65 21.60 19.71
C ALA A 59 -11.92 22.38 20.04
N GLN A 60 -11.90 23.71 20.01
CA GLN A 60 -13.08 24.55 20.24
C GLN A 60 -14.17 24.33 19.17
N GLN A 61 -13.74 24.18 17.91
CA GLN A 61 -14.66 23.85 16.82
C GLN A 61 -15.27 22.46 17.02
N ALA A 62 -14.45 21.46 17.38
CA ALA A 62 -14.94 20.10 17.65
C ALA A 62 -15.96 20.09 18.79
N ILE A 63 -15.72 20.83 19.88
CA ILE A 63 -16.66 20.98 20.99
C ILE A 63 -17.96 21.64 20.52
N ALA A 64 -17.87 22.72 19.75
CA ALA A 64 -19.04 23.40 19.20
C ALA A 64 -19.86 22.52 18.25
N ASN A 65 -19.20 21.58 17.55
CA ASN A 65 -19.82 20.60 16.67
C ASN A 65 -20.38 19.36 17.41
N GLY A 66 -20.24 19.27 18.76
CA GLY A 66 -20.86 18.23 19.57
C GLY A 66 -19.90 17.18 20.14
N ALA A 67 -18.60 17.40 20.12
CA ALA A 67 -17.66 16.54 20.84
C ALA A 67 -17.96 16.54 22.35
N VAL A 68 -18.13 15.36 22.96
CA VAL A 68 -18.43 15.21 24.38
C VAL A 68 -17.19 15.33 25.27
N ALA A 69 -16.02 15.13 24.70
CA ALA A 69 -14.72 15.33 25.33
C ALA A 69 -13.62 15.43 24.27
N VAL A 70 -12.47 15.98 24.66
CA VAL A 70 -11.27 16.05 23.83
C VAL A 70 -10.10 15.30 24.46
N VAL A 71 -9.33 14.56 23.63
CA VAL A 71 -8.08 13.92 24.04
C VAL A 71 -6.92 14.80 23.60
N VAL A 72 -6.07 15.18 24.53
CA VAL A 72 -5.01 16.18 24.36
C VAL A 72 -3.69 15.70 24.94
N ASP A 73 -2.54 16.17 24.45
CA ASP A 73 -1.23 15.97 25.09
C ASP A 73 -0.87 17.11 26.06
N ARG A 74 -1.51 18.27 25.92
CA ARG A 74 -1.40 19.43 26.78
C ARG A 74 -2.75 20.03 27.12
N LYS A 75 -2.89 20.58 28.31
CA LYS A 75 -4.14 21.26 28.70
C LYS A 75 -4.43 22.44 27.78
N ILE A 76 -5.67 22.52 27.30
CA ILE A 76 -6.18 23.65 26.52
C ILE A 76 -7.16 24.49 27.35
N GLN A 77 -7.38 25.75 26.96
CA GLN A 77 -8.34 26.64 27.62
C GLN A 77 -9.76 26.33 27.14
N THR A 78 -10.48 25.52 27.89
CA THR A 78 -11.89 25.18 27.66
C THR A 78 -12.53 24.68 28.94
N ASP A 79 -13.84 24.89 29.08
CA ASP A 79 -14.64 24.32 30.18
C ASP A 79 -15.08 22.87 29.90
N SER A 80 -14.86 22.40 28.67
CA SER A 80 -15.21 21.05 28.25
C SER A 80 -14.28 20.01 28.87
N LEU A 81 -14.77 18.78 28.95
CA LEU A 81 -14.03 17.64 29.48
C LEU A 81 -12.79 17.33 28.63
N GLN A 82 -11.62 17.25 29.27
CA GLN A 82 -10.36 16.92 28.62
C GLN A 82 -9.80 15.64 29.21
N ILE A 83 -9.23 14.81 28.34
CA ILE A 83 -8.45 13.62 28.70
C ILE A 83 -7.02 13.89 28.25
N LYS A 84 -6.16 14.24 29.23
CA LYS A 84 -4.76 14.50 28.93
C LYS A 84 -3.99 13.19 28.97
N VAL A 85 -3.20 12.96 27.92
CA VAL A 85 -2.37 11.77 27.71
C VAL A 85 -0.95 12.18 27.31
N GLU A 86 0.00 11.27 27.38
CA GLU A 86 1.38 11.54 26.96
C GLU A 86 1.50 11.65 25.43
N ASN A 87 0.79 10.79 24.70
CA ASN A 87 0.78 10.77 23.24
C ASN A 87 -0.62 10.49 22.72
N VAL A 88 -1.19 11.47 22.01
CA VAL A 88 -2.57 11.38 21.49
C VAL A 88 -2.74 10.25 20.46
N ARG A 89 -1.77 10.00 19.59
CA ARG A 89 -1.88 8.92 18.59
C ARG A 89 -1.88 7.54 19.22
N SER A 90 -1.03 7.32 20.24
CA SER A 90 -1.04 6.07 21.02
C SER A 90 -2.38 5.87 21.74
N ALA A 91 -2.86 6.91 22.42
CA ALA A 91 -4.13 6.86 23.13
C ALA A 91 -5.31 6.65 22.17
N MET A 92 -5.27 7.28 20.98
CA MET A 92 -6.28 7.09 19.95
C MET A 92 -6.37 5.63 19.47
N ALA A 93 -5.23 5.00 19.22
CA ALA A 93 -5.19 3.60 18.80
C ALA A 93 -5.73 2.66 19.89
N GLU A 94 -5.32 2.86 21.15
CA GLU A 94 -5.76 2.05 22.29
C GLU A 94 -7.27 2.26 22.59
N ILE A 95 -7.70 3.51 22.60
CA ILE A 95 -9.12 3.85 22.85
C ILE A 95 -9.99 3.30 21.72
N ALA A 96 -9.54 3.35 20.46
CA ALA A 96 -10.27 2.79 19.35
C ALA A 96 -10.43 1.25 19.46
N GLU A 97 -9.36 0.53 19.83
CA GLU A 97 -9.45 -0.91 20.09
C GLU A 97 -10.47 -1.24 21.19
N ILE A 98 -10.43 -0.48 22.30
CA ILE A 98 -11.37 -0.64 23.42
C ILE A 98 -12.80 -0.33 23.00
N PHE A 99 -13.01 0.78 22.30
CA PHE A 99 -14.33 1.25 21.89
C PHE A 99 -15.04 0.26 20.98
N PHE A 100 -14.32 -0.36 20.04
CA PHE A 100 -14.82 -1.39 19.14
C PHE A 100 -14.70 -2.82 19.69
N ASN A 101 -14.41 -2.98 20.99
CA ASN A 101 -14.39 -4.27 21.69
C ASN A 101 -13.38 -5.27 21.09
N PHE A 102 -12.14 -4.81 20.89
CA PHE A 102 -10.99 -5.63 20.45
C PHE A 102 -11.25 -6.45 19.19
N PRO A 103 -11.69 -5.87 18.09
CA PRO A 103 -12.22 -6.62 16.96
C PRO A 103 -11.17 -7.49 16.26
N SER A 104 -9.91 -7.05 16.18
CA SER A 104 -8.83 -7.80 15.54
C SER A 104 -8.54 -9.14 16.21
N ARG A 105 -8.87 -9.29 17.50
CA ARG A 105 -8.67 -10.55 18.26
C ARG A 105 -9.66 -11.66 17.89
N LYS A 106 -10.69 -11.34 17.10
CA LYS A 106 -11.71 -12.30 16.64
C LYS A 106 -11.40 -12.88 15.27
N LEU A 107 -10.34 -12.42 14.63
CA LEU A 107 -9.95 -12.77 13.26
C LEU A 107 -8.53 -13.38 13.26
N THR A 108 -8.25 -14.27 12.33
CA THR A 108 -6.87 -14.54 11.93
C THR A 108 -6.35 -13.35 11.13
N THR A 109 -5.29 -12.69 11.58
CA THR A 109 -4.82 -11.44 11.01
C THR A 109 -3.41 -11.55 10.42
N VAL A 110 -3.25 -11.07 9.18
CA VAL A 110 -1.95 -10.99 8.50
C VAL A 110 -1.63 -9.56 8.11
N GLY A 111 -0.47 -9.07 8.55
CA GLY A 111 0.03 -7.74 8.18
C GLY A 111 1.14 -7.84 7.13
N VAL A 112 0.99 -7.17 5.99
CA VAL A 112 1.99 -7.19 4.90
C VAL A 112 2.66 -5.84 4.77
N THR A 113 3.98 -5.78 4.93
CA THR A 113 4.77 -4.57 4.71
C THR A 113 5.88 -4.79 3.69
N GLY A 114 6.37 -3.71 3.13
CA GLY A 114 7.43 -3.63 2.12
C GLY A 114 7.29 -2.36 1.29
N THR A 115 8.22 -2.10 0.38
CA THR A 115 8.07 -1.01 -0.59
C THR A 115 7.05 -1.42 -1.65
N ASN A 116 7.27 -2.53 -2.31
CA ASN A 116 6.45 -3.06 -3.40
C ASN A 116 5.82 -4.41 -3.02
N GLY A 117 4.76 -4.83 -3.72
CA GLY A 117 4.14 -6.15 -3.61
C GLY A 117 3.05 -6.28 -2.54
N LYS A 118 2.87 -5.34 -1.63
CA LYS A 118 1.89 -5.42 -0.53
C LYS A 118 0.47 -5.75 -1.00
N THR A 119 -0.06 -4.96 -1.90
CA THR A 119 -1.45 -5.08 -2.40
C THR A 119 -1.69 -6.44 -3.03
N THR A 120 -0.78 -6.89 -3.89
CA THR A 120 -0.87 -8.19 -4.56
C THR A 120 -0.79 -9.34 -3.57
N THR A 121 0.16 -9.30 -2.63
CA THR A 121 0.31 -10.33 -1.59
C THR A 121 -0.92 -10.41 -0.68
N VAL A 122 -1.49 -9.26 -0.29
CA VAL A 122 -2.74 -9.20 0.50
C VAL A 122 -3.90 -9.84 -0.24
N ASN A 123 -4.05 -9.54 -1.54
CA ASN A 123 -5.10 -10.13 -2.36
C ASN A 123 -4.91 -11.65 -2.52
N MET A 124 -3.70 -12.11 -2.82
CA MET A 124 -3.38 -13.54 -2.93
C MET A 124 -3.68 -14.31 -1.64
N LEU A 125 -3.36 -13.72 -0.47
CA LEU A 125 -3.69 -14.31 0.83
C LEU A 125 -5.21 -14.40 1.06
N ALA A 126 -5.97 -13.38 0.69
CA ALA A 126 -7.42 -13.41 0.81
C ALA A 126 -8.05 -14.49 -0.10
N GLU A 127 -7.53 -14.68 -1.31
CA GLU A 127 -7.97 -15.75 -2.23
C GLU A 127 -7.60 -17.14 -1.70
N ILE A 128 -6.40 -17.32 -1.16
CA ILE A 128 -5.99 -18.59 -0.52
C ILE A 128 -6.92 -18.89 0.67
N ALA A 129 -7.14 -17.93 1.56
CA ALA A 129 -8.01 -18.11 2.72
C ALA A 129 -9.45 -18.45 2.29
N THR A 130 -9.97 -17.76 1.27
CA THR A 130 -11.29 -18.06 0.68
C THR A 130 -11.34 -19.49 0.13
N SER A 131 -10.29 -19.94 -0.58
CA SER A 131 -10.19 -21.30 -1.12
C SER A 131 -10.11 -22.36 -0.02
N ALA A 132 -9.58 -22.00 1.16
CA ALA A 132 -9.55 -22.84 2.36
C ALA A 132 -10.88 -22.82 3.15
N GLY A 133 -11.90 -22.07 2.69
CA GLY A 133 -13.22 -21.99 3.32
C GLY A 133 -13.35 -20.89 4.36
N GLU A 134 -12.36 -20.01 4.51
CA GLU A 134 -12.46 -18.84 5.38
C GLU A 134 -13.32 -17.75 4.73
N ASN A 135 -14.03 -16.98 5.55
CA ASN A 135 -14.68 -15.76 5.11
C ASN A 135 -13.70 -14.59 5.18
N ALA A 136 -12.88 -14.44 4.12
CA ALA A 136 -11.77 -13.51 4.10
C ALA A 136 -12.19 -12.06 3.85
N ALA A 137 -11.39 -11.14 4.41
CA ALA A 137 -11.44 -9.70 4.14
C ALA A 137 -10.03 -9.18 3.85
N SER A 138 -9.96 -8.02 3.17
CA SER A 138 -8.70 -7.33 2.93
C SER A 138 -8.81 -5.83 3.20
N ILE A 139 -7.70 -5.21 3.66
CA ILE A 139 -7.57 -3.77 3.82
C ILE A 139 -6.29 -3.32 3.11
N GLY A 140 -6.41 -2.34 2.22
CA GLY A 140 -5.25 -1.82 1.49
C GLY A 140 -5.60 -0.73 0.49
N THR A 141 -4.67 -0.47 -0.41
CA THR A 141 -4.74 0.62 -1.40
C THR A 141 -5.97 0.54 -2.31
N LEU A 142 -6.45 -0.67 -2.61
CA LEU A 142 -7.63 -0.86 -3.49
C LEU A 142 -8.96 -0.77 -2.75
N THR A 143 -8.98 -0.83 -1.42
CA THR A 143 -10.20 -0.87 -0.61
C THR A 143 -10.48 0.41 0.17
N GLY A 144 -9.58 1.38 0.15
CA GLY A 144 -9.72 2.59 0.94
C GLY A 144 -8.96 3.81 0.40
N ILE A 145 -9.27 4.97 0.96
CA ILE A 145 -8.62 6.25 0.63
C ILE A 145 -7.11 6.24 1.01
N ARG A 146 -6.76 5.43 2.02
CA ARG A 146 -5.37 5.26 2.48
C ARG A 146 -5.03 3.79 2.51
N THR A 147 -3.78 3.47 2.15
CA THR A 147 -3.24 2.10 2.22
C THR A 147 -3.46 1.46 3.60
N THR A 148 -3.29 2.23 4.68
CA THR A 148 -3.60 1.83 6.05
C THR A 148 -4.36 2.99 6.71
N PRO A 149 -5.63 2.82 7.08
CA PRO A 149 -6.46 3.86 7.69
C PRO A 149 -5.91 4.39 9.02
N GLU A 150 -6.41 5.53 9.51
CA GLU A 150 -6.17 5.98 10.89
C GLU A 150 -6.85 5.02 11.88
N ALA A 151 -6.34 4.97 13.10
CA ALA A 151 -6.73 3.94 14.06
C ALA A 151 -8.25 3.84 14.33
N PRO A 152 -9.03 4.94 14.50
CA PRO A 152 -10.48 4.84 14.64
C PRO A 152 -11.17 4.19 13.44
N ASP A 153 -10.81 4.62 12.22
CA ASP A 153 -11.40 4.09 10.99
C ASP A 153 -11.02 2.63 10.78
N LEU A 154 -9.75 2.29 11.06
CA LEU A 154 -9.25 0.93 10.95
C LEU A 154 -9.96 -0.03 11.92
N GLN A 155 -10.07 0.34 13.19
CA GLN A 155 -10.75 -0.49 14.19
C GLN A 155 -12.25 -0.61 13.90
N LYS A 156 -12.88 0.45 13.39
CA LYS A 156 -14.27 0.40 12.93
C LYS A 156 -14.43 -0.58 11.77
N GLN A 157 -13.57 -0.48 10.75
CA GLN A 157 -13.63 -1.39 9.59
C GLN A 157 -13.43 -2.85 10.00
N ILE A 158 -12.48 -3.13 10.90
CA ILE A 158 -12.27 -4.49 11.43
C ILE A 158 -13.49 -4.95 12.24
N TYR A 159 -14.10 -4.05 13.03
CA TYR A 159 -15.34 -4.35 13.76
C TYR A 159 -16.47 -4.70 12.80
N ASP A 160 -16.70 -3.90 11.76
CA ASP A 160 -17.71 -4.16 10.74
C ASP A 160 -17.49 -5.54 10.09
N PHE A 161 -16.26 -5.91 9.77
CA PHE A 161 -15.93 -7.25 9.28
C PHE A 161 -16.30 -8.37 10.26
N THR A 162 -16.07 -8.16 11.57
CA THR A 162 -16.50 -9.18 12.56
C THR A 162 -18.01 -9.34 12.64
N GLU A 163 -18.77 -8.23 12.49
CA GLU A 163 -20.24 -8.28 12.46
C GLU A 163 -20.76 -8.94 11.16
N GLU A 164 -20.01 -8.84 10.05
CA GLU A 164 -20.27 -9.54 8.79
C GLU A 164 -19.86 -11.03 8.82
N GLY A 165 -19.34 -11.51 9.95
CA GLY A 165 -18.91 -12.90 10.11
C GLY A 165 -17.62 -13.25 9.37
N LYS A 166 -16.75 -12.26 9.09
CA LYS A 166 -15.41 -12.52 8.59
C LYS A 166 -14.60 -13.28 9.63
N SER A 167 -13.69 -14.16 9.17
CA SER A 167 -12.83 -14.98 10.01
C SER A 167 -11.34 -14.73 9.75
N PHE A 168 -11.00 -14.17 8.59
CA PHE A 168 -9.63 -13.90 8.15
C PHE A 168 -9.49 -12.46 7.64
N LEU A 169 -8.39 -11.81 7.99
CA LEU A 169 -8.04 -10.47 7.53
C LEU A 169 -6.58 -10.41 7.06
N ALA A 170 -6.36 -10.12 5.78
CA ALA A 170 -5.06 -9.69 5.27
C ALA A 170 -5.05 -8.17 5.09
N MET A 171 -4.00 -7.47 5.55
CA MET A 171 -3.94 -6.02 5.39
C MET A 171 -2.56 -5.48 5.06
N GLU A 172 -2.55 -4.41 4.28
CA GLU A 172 -1.34 -3.64 4.01
C GLU A 172 -0.96 -2.81 5.23
N VAL A 173 0.30 -2.89 5.63
CA VAL A 173 0.88 -2.08 6.71
C VAL A 173 1.96 -1.17 6.14
N SER A 174 1.62 0.11 5.96
CA SER A 174 2.57 1.12 5.48
C SER A 174 3.54 1.56 6.57
N SER A 175 4.74 2.02 6.18
CA SER A 175 5.71 2.57 7.13
C SER A 175 5.20 3.81 7.86
N HIS A 176 4.42 4.64 7.18
CA HIS A 176 3.71 5.77 7.79
C HIS A 176 2.76 5.31 8.91
N ALA A 177 2.00 4.24 8.67
CA ALA A 177 1.08 3.70 9.67
C ALA A 177 1.81 3.19 10.92
N LEU A 178 2.98 2.60 10.75
CA LEU A 178 3.84 2.15 11.85
C LEU A 178 4.35 3.32 12.68
N ILE A 179 4.96 4.33 12.05
CA ILE A 179 5.47 5.53 12.73
C ILE A 179 4.33 6.33 13.37
N GLN A 180 3.21 6.48 12.67
CA GLN A 180 2.03 7.21 13.15
C GLN A 180 1.15 6.39 14.10
N ARG A 181 1.59 5.18 14.50
CA ARG A 181 0.94 4.32 15.49
C ARG A 181 -0.49 3.91 15.15
N ARG A 182 -0.86 3.88 13.86
CA ARG A 182 -2.22 3.56 13.42
C ARG A 182 -2.62 2.11 13.75
N ILE A 183 -1.62 1.21 13.82
CA ILE A 183 -1.81 -0.23 14.04
C ILE A 183 -1.30 -0.70 15.42
N SER A 184 -0.95 0.21 16.34
CA SER A 184 -0.22 -0.10 17.58
C SER A 184 -0.91 -1.13 18.47
N HIS A 185 -2.21 -1.27 18.40
CA HIS A 185 -3.01 -2.21 19.18
C HIS A 185 -3.55 -3.39 18.37
N ILE A 186 -3.01 -3.62 17.15
CA ILE A 186 -3.26 -4.84 16.38
C ILE A 186 -2.06 -5.77 16.58
N LYS A 187 -2.33 -7.00 17.03
CA LYS A 187 -1.34 -8.06 17.11
C LYS A 187 -1.62 -9.11 16.05
N TYR A 188 -0.86 -9.05 14.97
CA TYR A 188 -0.99 -9.98 13.85
C TYR A 188 -0.59 -11.39 14.22
N ASP A 189 -1.30 -12.40 13.72
CA ASP A 189 -0.89 -13.78 13.81
C ASP A 189 0.37 -14.00 12.97
N LEU A 190 0.47 -13.30 11.83
CA LEU A 190 1.63 -13.35 10.94
C LEU A 190 1.91 -11.99 10.32
N ALA A 191 3.19 -11.63 10.21
CA ALA A 191 3.69 -10.47 9.48
C ALA A 191 4.52 -10.90 8.27
N ILE A 192 4.36 -10.21 7.12
CA ILE A 192 5.14 -10.48 5.91
C ILE A 192 6.00 -9.27 5.55
N PHE A 193 7.27 -9.53 5.27
CA PHE A 193 8.19 -8.57 4.66
C PHE A 193 8.45 -8.95 3.21
N THR A 194 7.96 -8.13 2.28
CA THR A 194 8.14 -8.38 0.84
C THR A 194 9.49 -7.89 0.32
N ASN A 195 9.83 -6.64 0.58
CA ASN A 195 11.09 -5.99 0.17
C ASN A 195 11.24 -4.59 0.76
N LEU A 196 12.44 -4.02 0.62
CA LEU A 196 12.69 -2.61 0.87
C LEU A 196 13.59 -2.04 -0.24
N SER A 197 13.13 -0.97 -0.86
CA SER A 197 13.88 -0.21 -1.87
C SER A 197 13.60 1.28 -1.72
N HIS A 198 14.33 2.11 -2.47
CA HIS A 198 14.23 3.56 -2.41
C HIS A 198 12.80 4.06 -2.67
N ASP A 199 12.17 4.60 -1.65
CA ASP A 199 10.88 5.31 -1.70
C ASP A 199 10.65 6.05 -0.38
N HIS A 200 9.76 7.03 -0.36
CA HIS A 200 9.33 7.76 0.85
C HIS A 200 10.48 8.39 1.67
N LEU A 201 11.61 8.74 1.05
CA LEU A 201 12.71 9.40 1.77
C LEU A 201 12.41 10.87 2.05
N ASP A 202 11.44 11.47 1.38
CA ASP A 202 10.83 12.76 1.74
C ASP A 202 10.26 12.74 3.16
N TYR A 203 9.71 11.60 3.62
CA TYR A 203 9.15 11.41 4.95
C TYR A 203 10.15 10.82 5.94
N HIS A 204 10.89 9.78 5.54
CA HIS A 204 11.78 9.04 6.44
C HIS A 204 13.19 9.63 6.54
N GLY A 205 13.59 10.51 5.62
CA GLY A 205 14.92 11.12 5.54
C GLY A 205 15.95 10.21 4.88
N ASP A 206 16.10 8.96 5.32
CA ASP A 206 17.05 8.01 4.78
C ASP A 206 16.55 6.56 4.79
N MET A 207 17.30 5.65 4.13
CA MET A 207 16.94 4.23 4.02
C MET A 207 17.00 3.49 5.36
N GLU A 208 17.85 3.92 6.28
CA GLU A 208 17.94 3.30 7.60
C GLU A 208 16.69 3.61 8.43
N SER A 209 16.27 4.86 8.48
CA SER A 209 15.03 5.28 9.14
C SER A 209 13.81 4.60 8.52
N TYR A 210 13.80 4.42 7.20
CA TYR A 210 12.74 3.70 6.50
C TYR A 210 12.72 2.20 6.86
N TYR A 211 13.90 1.57 6.94
CA TYR A 211 14.04 0.19 7.41
C TYR A 211 13.54 0.05 8.87
N GLN A 212 14.01 0.90 9.77
CA GLN A 212 13.60 0.89 11.18
C GLN A 212 12.08 1.06 11.33
N ALA A 213 11.47 1.91 10.53
CA ALA A 213 10.01 2.07 10.52
C ALA A 213 9.28 0.77 10.20
N LYS A 214 9.73 0.03 9.16
CA LYS A 214 9.10 -1.24 8.77
C LYS A 214 9.41 -2.39 9.74
N SER A 215 10.62 -2.41 10.34
CA SER A 215 11.02 -3.45 11.28
C SER A 215 10.15 -3.47 12.55
N LEU A 216 9.49 -2.35 12.89
CA LEU A 216 8.53 -2.30 14.01
C LEU A 216 7.44 -3.37 13.91
N LEU A 217 6.99 -3.73 12.70
CA LEU A 217 5.96 -4.76 12.53
C LEU A 217 6.42 -6.14 13.02
N PHE A 218 7.73 -6.41 13.01
CA PHE A 218 8.33 -7.71 13.33
C PHE A 218 8.78 -7.82 14.78
N THR A 219 8.12 -7.09 15.68
CA THR A 219 8.35 -7.15 17.11
C THR A 219 7.29 -8.01 17.81
N PRO A 220 7.58 -8.57 19.01
CA PRO A 220 6.60 -9.34 19.78
C PRO A 220 5.30 -8.58 20.11
N ASN A 221 5.34 -7.25 20.07
CA ASN A 221 4.17 -6.41 20.28
C ASN A 221 3.20 -6.42 19.09
N HIS A 222 3.72 -6.59 17.88
CA HIS A 222 2.93 -6.48 16.65
C HIS A 222 2.66 -7.82 15.95
N ALA A 223 3.55 -8.80 16.03
CA ALA A 223 3.35 -10.08 15.35
C ALA A 223 3.76 -11.28 16.20
N LYS A 224 3.09 -12.42 15.97
CA LYS A 224 3.44 -13.70 16.60
C LYS A 224 4.48 -14.47 15.79
N TYR A 225 4.43 -14.36 14.47
CA TYR A 225 5.29 -15.05 13.50
C TYR A 225 5.60 -14.13 12.31
N ALA A 226 6.69 -14.39 11.58
CA ALA A 226 7.03 -13.64 10.38
C ALA A 226 7.37 -14.55 9.19
N VAL A 227 7.07 -14.05 7.96
CA VAL A 227 7.62 -14.55 6.70
C VAL A 227 8.42 -13.44 6.07
N ILE A 228 9.69 -13.71 5.73
CA ILE A 228 10.64 -12.69 5.29
C ILE A 228 11.26 -13.11 3.97
N ASN A 229 11.04 -12.29 2.94
CA ASN A 229 11.75 -12.43 1.67
C ASN A 229 13.20 -11.91 1.84
N VAL A 230 14.18 -12.80 1.64
CA VAL A 230 15.61 -12.52 1.79
C VAL A 230 16.34 -12.25 0.48
N ASP A 231 15.65 -12.07 -0.64
CA ASP A 231 16.27 -11.72 -1.92
C ASP A 231 16.90 -10.31 -1.92
N THR A 232 16.56 -9.49 -0.92
CA THR A 232 17.14 -8.17 -0.73
C THR A 232 18.05 -8.10 0.49
N PRO A 233 19.08 -7.22 0.51
CA PRO A 233 19.94 -7.03 1.67
C PRO A 233 19.18 -6.70 2.95
N PHE A 234 18.09 -5.91 2.85
CA PHE A 234 17.27 -5.55 4.00
C PHE A 234 16.42 -6.71 4.53
N GLY A 235 15.99 -7.62 3.65
CA GLY A 235 15.32 -8.84 4.08
C GLY A 235 16.26 -9.78 4.83
N LYS A 236 17.50 -9.97 4.34
CA LYS A 236 18.54 -10.72 5.04
C LYS A 236 18.83 -10.14 6.42
N ARG A 237 19.04 -8.84 6.49
CA ARG A 237 19.27 -8.13 7.74
C ARG A 237 18.10 -8.28 8.71
N LEU A 238 16.85 -8.13 8.24
CA LEU A 238 15.68 -8.28 9.09
C LEU A 238 15.59 -9.69 9.69
N ALA A 239 15.85 -10.72 8.91
CA ALA A 239 15.84 -12.12 9.37
C ALA A 239 16.89 -12.36 10.46
N GLU A 240 18.04 -11.67 10.42
CA GLU A 240 19.10 -11.77 11.43
C GLU A 240 18.76 -10.99 12.72
N GLU A 241 18.01 -9.89 12.63
CA GLU A 241 17.76 -8.97 13.75
C GLU A 241 16.50 -9.29 14.57
N ILE A 242 15.46 -9.88 13.95
CA ILE A 242 14.17 -10.10 14.63
C ILE A 242 14.21 -11.24 15.66
N GLN A 243 13.39 -11.11 16.69
CA GLN A 243 13.33 -12.06 17.81
C GLN A 243 12.10 -12.98 17.78
N ILE A 244 11.10 -12.67 16.93
CA ILE A 244 9.93 -13.53 16.78
C ILE A 244 10.25 -14.75 15.89
N PRO A 245 9.56 -15.87 16.06
CA PRO A 245 9.67 -17.01 15.14
C PRO A 245 9.42 -16.57 13.71
N HIS A 246 10.22 -17.06 12.76
CA HIS A 246 10.07 -16.67 11.36
C HIS A 246 10.50 -17.76 10.39
N LYS A 247 9.98 -17.66 9.17
CA LYS A 247 10.40 -18.41 7.98
C LYS A 247 11.02 -17.44 6.98
N ILE A 248 12.21 -17.78 6.50
CA ILE A 248 12.84 -17.06 5.38
C ILE A 248 12.38 -17.70 4.07
N ILE A 249 12.21 -16.88 3.05
CA ILE A 249 11.82 -17.28 1.70
C ILE A 249 12.63 -16.53 0.65
N SER A 250 12.82 -17.13 -0.51
CA SER A 250 13.48 -16.52 -1.67
C SER A 250 12.95 -17.08 -2.98
N MET A 251 13.34 -16.49 -4.11
CA MET A 251 13.03 -17.04 -5.44
C MET A 251 13.73 -18.38 -5.69
N ASP A 252 14.75 -18.75 -4.91
CA ASP A 252 15.38 -20.07 -4.99
C ASP A 252 14.47 -21.21 -4.48
N ASP A 253 13.39 -20.88 -3.75
CA ASP A 253 12.41 -21.85 -3.25
C ASP A 253 11.43 -22.33 -4.34
N VAL A 254 11.49 -21.76 -5.53
CA VAL A 254 10.59 -22.11 -6.64
C VAL A 254 11.35 -22.34 -7.94
N LYS A 255 10.77 -23.16 -8.81
CA LYS A 255 11.26 -23.35 -10.17
C LYS A 255 10.25 -22.77 -11.16
N ILE A 256 10.63 -21.70 -11.84
CA ILE A 256 9.81 -21.11 -12.91
C ILE A 256 9.81 -22.08 -14.11
N ILE A 257 8.63 -22.36 -14.64
CA ILE A 257 8.41 -23.22 -15.82
C ILE A 257 8.06 -22.36 -17.03
N GLU A 258 7.18 -21.37 -16.85
CA GLU A 258 6.69 -20.49 -17.93
C GLU A 258 6.40 -19.09 -17.40
N GLU A 259 6.79 -18.10 -18.18
CA GLU A 259 6.39 -16.70 -18.02
C GLU A 259 5.82 -16.20 -19.35
N SER A 260 4.62 -15.61 -19.30
CA SER A 260 3.94 -15.03 -20.49
C SER A 260 3.16 -13.78 -20.10
N THR A 261 2.52 -13.13 -21.09
CA THR A 261 1.60 -12.00 -20.83
C THR A 261 0.30 -12.43 -20.17
N GLN A 262 -0.01 -13.74 -20.15
CA GLN A 262 -1.28 -14.27 -19.67
C GLN A 262 -1.16 -14.99 -18.34
N GLN A 263 0.00 -15.60 -18.07
CA GLN A 263 0.17 -16.45 -16.88
C GLN A 263 1.64 -16.61 -16.50
N ASN A 264 1.84 -16.99 -15.23
CA ASN A 264 3.06 -17.60 -14.74
C ASN A 264 2.79 -19.06 -14.34
N ILE A 265 3.70 -19.98 -14.69
CA ILE A 265 3.67 -21.36 -14.23
C ILE A 265 4.97 -21.63 -13.50
N PHE A 266 4.88 -22.09 -12.26
CA PHE A 266 6.03 -22.41 -11.43
C PHE A 266 5.76 -23.59 -10.49
N GLN A 267 6.83 -24.21 -10.01
CA GLN A 267 6.74 -25.26 -8.98
C GLN A 267 7.08 -24.67 -7.62
N TRP A 268 6.23 -24.95 -6.64
CA TRP A 268 6.38 -24.64 -5.25
C TRP A 268 6.13 -25.91 -4.42
N GLU A 269 7.11 -26.32 -3.61
CA GLU A 269 7.04 -27.50 -2.73
C GLU A 269 6.50 -28.80 -3.40
N GLY A 270 6.87 -29.02 -4.66
CA GLY A 270 6.45 -30.18 -5.47
C GLY A 270 5.14 -29.98 -6.23
N GLU A 271 4.35 -28.96 -5.91
CA GLU A 271 3.11 -28.63 -6.59
C GLU A 271 3.35 -27.68 -7.78
N THR A 272 2.54 -27.80 -8.82
CA THR A 272 2.56 -26.88 -9.97
C THR A 272 1.46 -25.85 -9.85
N ILE A 273 1.83 -24.58 -9.74
CA ILE A 273 0.92 -23.45 -9.67
C ILE A 273 0.85 -22.79 -11.04
N LYS A 274 -0.39 -22.62 -11.55
CA LYS A 274 -0.71 -21.87 -12.78
C LYS A 274 -1.44 -20.60 -12.40
N MET A 275 -0.73 -19.49 -12.36
CA MET A 275 -1.23 -18.22 -11.87
C MET A 275 -1.51 -17.28 -13.06
N ARG A 276 -2.71 -16.70 -13.11
CA ARG A 276 -3.14 -15.78 -14.18
C ARG A 276 -2.57 -14.36 -14.05
N THR A 277 -1.73 -14.13 -13.06
CA THR A 277 -1.08 -12.83 -12.83
C THR A 277 0.34 -12.89 -13.40
N PRO A 278 0.61 -12.25 -14.56
CA PRO A 278 1.91 -12.29 -15.22
C PRO A 278 2.96 -11.44 -14.46
N GLY A 279 4.23 -11.57 -14.89
CA GLY A 279 5.39 -10.87 -14.31
C GLY A 279 6.06 -11.65 -13.17
N THR A 280 7.39 -11.79 -13.25
CA THR A 280 8.23 -12.54 -12.29
C THR A 280 8.04 -12.09 -10.85
N PHE A 281 7.91 -10.77 -10.62
CA PHE A 281 7.67 -10.23 -9.28
C PHE A 281 6.33 -10.65 -8.66
N ASN A 282 5.36 -11.11 -9.46
CA ASN A 282 4.13 -11.70 -8.94
C ASN A 282 4.36 -13.13 -8.44
N ILE A 283 5.38 -13.84 -8.93
CA ILE A 283 5.83 -15.10 -8.32
C ILE A 283 6.43 -14.81 -6.93
N GLU A 284 7.25 -13.74 -6.76
CA GLU A 284 7.76 -13.32 -5.45
C GLU A 284 6.61 -13.02 -4.46
N ASN A 285 5.55 -12.35 -4.92
CA ASN A 285 4.37 -12.09 -4.11
C ASN A 285 3.62 -13.38 -3.75
N ALA A 286 3.49 -14.30 -4.73
CA ALA A 286 2.81 -15.58 -4.56
C ALA A 286 3.51 -16.50 -3.56
N ILE A 287 4.85 -16.61 -3.60
CA ILE A 287 5.59 -17.42 -2.61
C ILE A 287 5.49 -16.81 -1.22
N SER A 288 5.46 -15.48 -1.11
CA SER A 288 5.23 -14.80 0.17
C SER A 288 3.86 -15.16 0.75
N ALA A 289 2.82 -15.18 -0.09
CA ALA A 289 1.47 -15.57 0.31
C ALA A 289 1.36 -17.08 0.59
N ALA A 290 1.97 -17.94 -0.25
CA ALA A 290 1.94 -19.39 -0.09
C ALA A 290 2.57 -19.84 1.24
N PHE A 291 3.80 -19.38 1.53
CA PHE A 291 4.48 -19.74 2.77
C PHE A 291 3.82 -19.12 4.01
N ALA A 292 3.21 -17.95 3.88
CA ALA A 292 2.42 -17.38 4.96
C ALA A 292 1.17 -18.21 5.26
N ALA A 293 0.47 -18.68 4.23
CA ALA A 293 -0.69 -19.54 4.35
C ALA A 293 -0.31 -20.91 4.94
N GLU A 294 0.81 -21.51 4.52
CA GLU A 294 1.35 -22.73 5.08
C GLU A 294 1.65 -22.60 6.58
N VAL A 295 2.31 -21.50 6.99
CA VAL A 295 2.59 -21.22 8.42
C VAL A 295 1.30 -21.07 9.23
N LEU A 296 0.24 -20.55 8.63
CA LEU A 296 -1.09 -20.44 9.27
C LEU A 296 -1.85 -21.77 9.29
N GLY A 297 -1.33 -22.81 8.65
CA GLY A 297 -1.90 -24.17 8.68
C GLY A 297 -2.89 -24.46 7.55
N PHE A 298 -2.95 -23.64 6.50
CA PHE A 298 -3.74 -23.95 5.32
C PHE A 298 -3.12 -25.14 4.55
N ASP A 299 -3.97 -25.99 3.99
CA ASP A 299 -3.52 -27.12 3.20
C ASP A 299 -3.01 -26.69 1.80
N LYS A 300 -2.14 -27.51 1.21
CA LYS A 300 -1.50 -27.23 -0.08
C LYS A 300 -2.51 -27.10 -1.22
N ASP A 301 -3.57 -27.87 -1.23
CA ASP A 301 -4.59 -27.83 -2.29
C ASP A 301 -5.30 -26.46 -2.28
N SER A 302 -5.65 -25.97 -1.11
CA SER A 302 -6.24 -24.62 -0.92
C SER A 302 -5.28 -23.51 -1.34
N ILE A 303 -3.98 -23.63 -1.03
CA ILE A 303 -2.94 -22.68 -1.42
C ILE A 303 -2.80 -22.64 -2.94
N VAL A 304 -2.63 -23.80 -3.58
CA VAL A 304 -2.50 -23.92 -5.05
C VAL A 304 -3.74 -23.38 -5.75
N LYS A 305 -4.93 -23.75 -5.26
CA LYS A 305 -6.20 -23.28 -5.82
C LYS A 305 -6.34 -21.78 -5.70
N GLY A 306 -6.14 -21.20 -4.51
CA GLY A 306 -6.27 -19.76 -4.27
C GLY A 306 -5.33 -18.93 -5.14
N LEU A 307 -4.06 -19.34 -5.28
CA LEU A 307 -3.11 -18.67 -6.17
C LEU A 307 -3.51 -18.79 -7.64
N SER A 308 -4.04 -19.95 -8.06
CA SER A 308 -4.46 -20.16 -9.45
C SER A 308 -5.73 -19.38 -9.80
N GLU A 309 -6.61 -19.11 -8.84
CA GLU A 309 -7.84 -18.34 -9.00
C GLU A 309 -7.64 -16.84 -8.85
N THR A 310 -6.46 -16.40 -8.33
CA THR A 310 -6.13 -14.98 -8.16
C THR A 310 -6.22 -14.24 -9.50
N GLN A 311 -7.02 -13.18 -9.50
CA GLN A 311 -7.19 -12.32 -10.68
C GLN A 311 -6.13 -11.22 -10.72
N VAL A 312 -5.82 -10.74 -11.92
CA VAL A 312 -5.00 -9.54 -12.11
C VAL A 312 -5.72 -8.35 -11.47
N LEU A 313 -5.01 -7.66 -10.60
CA LEU A 313 -5.53 -6.44 -9.99
C LEU A 313 -5.43 -5.26 -10.96
N PRO A 314 -6.43 -4.37 -11.00
CA PRO A 314 -6.37 -3.18 -11.84
C PRO A 314 -5.08 -2.39 -11.59
N GLY A 315 -4.37 -2.06 -12.67
CA GLY A 315 -3.11 -1.32 -12.62
C GLY A 315 -1.93 -2.05 -11.95
N ARG A 316 -1.95 -3.39 -11.89
CA ARG A 316 -0.85 -4.24 -11.40
C ARG A 316 -0.45 -5.25 -12.46
N PHE A 317 0.42 -4.86 -13.37
CA PHE A 317 0.76 -5.60 -14.58
C PHE A 317 -0.50 -6.00 -15.37
N GLU A 318 -1.44 -5.05 -15.44
CA GLU A 318 -2.70 -5.23 -16.14
C GLU A 318 -2.45 -5.21 -17.66
N VAL A 319 -2.65 -6.35 -18.28
CA VAL A 319 -2.46 -6.48 -19.73
C VAL A 319 -3.72 -6.02 -20.47
N ILE A 320 -3.56 -5.09 -21.38
CA ILE A 320 -4.58 -4.63 -22.30
C ILE A 320 -4.26 -5.26 -23.68
N ASP A 321 -5.02 -6.27 -24.04
CA ASP A 321 -4.82 -6.97 -25.31
C ASP A 321 -5.26 -6.12 -26.50
N SER A 322 -4.41 -6.07 -27.52
CA SER A 322 -4.74 -5.53 -28.82
C SER A 322 -5.61 -6.53 -29.60
N LYS A 323 -6.79 -6.09 -30.04
CA LYS A 323 -7.68 -6.92 -30.88
C LYS A 323 -7.21 -7.07 -32.33
N ASP A 324 -6.37 -6.15 -32.82
CA ASP A 324 -6.07 -5.95 -34.22
C ASP A 324 -4.56 -5.86 -34.53
N ASN A 325 -3.81 -6.88 -34.15
CA ASN A 325 -2.38 -6.95 -34.47
C ASN A 325 -1.54 -5.74 -34.01
N GLY A 326 -1.93 -5.10 -32.89
CA GLY A 326 -1.19 -4.03 -32.24
C GLY A 326 -0.23 -4.55 -31.15
N PRO A 327 0.54 -3.66 -30.50
CA PRO A 327 1.43 -4.04 -29.41
C PRO A 327 0.64 -4.52 -28.18
N THR A 328 1.30 -5.30 -27.32
CA THR A 328 0.80 -5.56 -25.97
C THR A 328 0.96 -4.29 -25.14
N VAL A 329 -0.09 -3.83 -24.46
CA VAL A 329 -0.02 -2.70 -23.54
C VAL A 329 -0.17 -3.20 -22.10
N ILE A 330 0.72 -2.75 -21.20
CA ILE A 330 0.72 -3.13 -19.77
C ILE A 330 0.58 -1.87 -18.93
N ILE A 331 -0.42 -1.85 -18.05
CA ILE A 331 -0.61 -0.79 -17.06
C ILE A 331 -0.04 -1.26 -15.73
N ASP A 332 0.83 -0.44 -15.11
CA ASP A 332 1.39 -0.77 -13.81
C ASP A 332 1.55 0.45 -12.88
N TYR A 333 1.42 0.21 -11.60
CA TYR A 333 1.57 1.23 -10.55
C TYR A 333 3.03 1.54 -10.20
N SER A 334 4.01 0.96 -10.86
CA SER A 334 5.43 1.13 -10.56
C SER A 334 5.86 2.59 -10.64
N HIS A 335 6.05 3.19 -9.48
CA HIS A 335 6.46 4.58 -9.28
C HIS A 335 7.77 4.72 -8.47
N THR A 336 8.50 3.59 -8.33
CA THR A 336 9.81 3.52 -7.69
C THR A 336 10.85 3.00 -8.67
N PRO A 337 12.14 3.31 -8.53
CA PRO A 337 13.18 2.81 -9.42
C PRO A 337 13.19 1.28 -9.51
N GLU A 338 13.12 0.59 -8.37
CA GLU A 338 13.14 -0.88 -8.35
C GLU A 338 11.83 -1.48 -8.90
N GLY A 339 10.66 -0.88 -8.61
CA GLY A 339 9.37 -1.29 -9.20
C GLY A 339 9.41 -1.18 -10.71
N LEU A 340 9.83 -0.03 -11.25
CA LEU A 340 9.97 0.19 -12.68
C LEU A 340 10.93 -0.81 -13.32
N ARG A 341 12.10 -1.05 -12.69
CA ARG A 341 13.08 -2.04 -13.17
C ARG A 341 12.46 -3.44 -13.29
N LYS A 342 11.75 -3.89 -12.25
CA LYS A 342 11.12 -5.22 -12.22
C LYS A 342 10.07 -5.38 -13.32
N VAL A 343 9.20 -4.40 -13.51
CA VAL A 343 8.17 -4.42 -14.55
C VAL A 343 8.79 -4.45 -15.94
N LEU A 344 9.79 -3.60 -16.21
CA LEU A 344 10.48 -3.56 -17.49
C LEU A 344 11.22 -4.88 -17.80
N ILE A 345 11.91 -5.45 -16.82
CA ILE A 345 12.62 -6.74 -16.99
C ILE A 345 11.61 -7.88 -17.21
N SER A 346 10.53 -7.92 -16.42
CA SER A 346 9.50 -8.93 -16.60
C SER A 346 8.90 -8.89 -18.00
N ALA A 347 8.59 -7.70 -18.52
CA ALA A 347 8.06 -7.54 -19.87
C ALA A 347 9.08 -7.94 -20.94
N ARG A 348 10.36 -7.58 -20.77
CA ARG A 348 11.43 -7.92 -21.70
C ARG A 348 11.71 -9.42 -21.79
N ASN A 349 11.50 -10.14 -20.70
CA ASN A 349 11.72 -11.60 -20.63
C ASN A 349 10.57 -12.42 -21.24
N ILE A 350 9.45 -11.81 -21.57
CA ILE A 350 8.33 -12.51 -22.22
C ILE A 350 8.76 -12.98 -23.60
N PRO A 351 8.62 -14.27 -23.91
CA PRO A 351 9.00 -14.80 -25.22
C PRO A 351 8.27 -14.11 -26.38
N GLY A 352 9.01 -13.72 -27.40
CA GLY A 352 8.47 -13.07 -28.61
C GLY A 352 8.39 -11.54 -28.53
N ILE A 353 8.71 -10.92 -27.39
CA ILE A 353 8.82 -9.46 -27.29
C ILE A 353 10.15 -8.99 -27.89
N GLU A 354 10.06 -8.06 -28.84
CA GLU A 354 11.23 -7.48 -29.52
C GLU A 354 11.66 -6.18 -28.87
N ASN A 355 10.73 -5.24 -28.64
CA ASN A 355 11.03 -3.95 -28.02
C ASN A 355 10.14 -3.67 -26.81
N VAL A 356 10.72 -2.96 -25.84
CA VAL A 356 10.04 -2.48 -24.64
C VAL A 356 9.99 -0.96 -24.68
N HIS A 357 8.77 -0.42 -24.81
CA HIS A 357 8.48 0.99 -24.74
C HIS A 357 7.99 1.33 -23.34
N VAL A 358 8.46 2.41 -22.73
CA VAL A 358 7.99 2.84 -21.41
C VAL A 358 7.46 4.26 -21.44
N VAL A 359 6.23 4.45 -20.97
CA VAL A 359 5.58 5.75 -20.75
C VAL A 359 5.45 5.96 -19.26
N PHE A 360 6.11 6.98 -18.71
CA PHE A 360 6.00 7.27 -17.28
C PHE A 360 6.30 8.72 -16.95
N GLY A 361 5.88 9.12 -15.76
CA GLY A 361 6.22 10.37 -15.10
C GLY A 361 6.50 10.14 -13.63
N CYS A 362 6.82 11.19 -12.91
CA CYS A 362 6.98 11.18 -11.46
C CYS A 362 5.99 12.13 -10.80
N GLY A 363 5.54 11.79 -9.60
CA GLY A 363 4.67 12.67 -8.81
C GLY A 363 5.41 13.91 -8.30
N GLY A 364 4.75 15.06 -8.36
CA GLY A 364 5.16 16.29 -7.67
C GLY A 364 4.90 16.20 -6.17
N ASP A 365 5.56 17.05 -5.37
CA ASP A 365 5.47 17.09 -3.91
C ASP A 365 5.73 15.72 -3.28
N ARG A 366 6.71 14.99 -3.83
CA ARG A 366 7.17 13.67 -3.40
C ARG A 366 8.69 13.60 -3.48
N ASP A 367 9.25 12.47 -3.10
CA ASP A 367 10.70 12.20 -3.14
C ASP A 367 11.29 12.51 -4.52
N LYS A 368 12.05 13.63 -4.62
CA LYS A 368 12.71 14.07 -5.84
C LYS A 368 13.94 13.21 -6.16
N SER A 369 14.58 12.63 -5.15
CA SER A 369 15.83 11.92 -5.30
C SER A 369 15.69 10.62 -6.10
N LYS A 370 14.47 10.05 -6.20
CA LYS A 370 14.20 8.88 -7.05
C LYS A 370 14.04 9.21 -8.54
N ARG A 371 13.76 10.49 -8.92
CA ARG A 371 13.48 10.88 -10.31
C ARG A 371 14.62 10.54 -11.26
N PRO A 372 15.88 10.96 -11.01
CA PRO A 372 16.99 10.59 -11.88
C PRO A 372 17.28 9.07 -11.87
N GLN A 373 17.01 8.38 -10.76
CA GLN A 373 17.18 6.93 -10.70
C GLN A 373 16.17 6.21 -11.60
N MET A 374 14.92 6.69 -11.68
CA MET A 374 13.90 6.14 -12.60
C MET A 374 14.31 6.39 -14.07
N GLY A 375 14.89 7.55 -14.38
CA GLY A 375 15.46 7.84 -15.69
C GLY A 375 16.58 6.85 -16.05
N ALA A 376 17.53 6.64 -15.16
CA ALA A 376 18.65 5.70 -15.37
C ALA A 376 18.16 4.25 -15.54
N VAL A 377 17.16 3.83 -14.77
CA VAL A 377 16.58 2.48 -14.88
C VAL A 377 15.90 2.30 -16.24
N SER A 378 15.09 3.28 -16.68
CA SER A 378 14.40 3.19 -17.97
C SER A 378 15.39 3.13 -19.12
N GLU A 379 16.47 3.93 -19.12
CA GLU A 379 17.52 3.89 -20.16
C GLU A 379 18.25 2.53 -20.23
N ASN A 380 18.45 1.87 -19.09
CA ASN A 380 19.15 0.59 -19.06
C ASN A 380 18.30 -0.60 -19.54
N VAL A 381 16.98 -0.51 -19.50
CA VAL A 381 16.11 -1.67 -19.77
C VAL A 381 15.16 -1.44 -20.96
N ALA A 382 14.56 -0.27 -21.07
CA ALA A 382 13.62 0.03 -22.18
C ALA A 382 14.36 0.30 -23.50
N THR A 383 13.66 -0.02 -24.62
CA THR A 383 14.13 0.33 -25.96
C THR A 383 13.81 1.79 -26.29
N ASN A 384 12.60 2.26 -25.92
CA ASN A 384 12.16 3.63 -26.11
C ASN A 384 11.53 4.19 -24.85
N ILE A 385 11.80 5.46 -24.56
CA ILE A 385 11.36 6.15 -23.35
C ILE A 385 10.48 7.33 -23.73
N TYR A 386 9.30 7.40 -23.10
CA TYR A 386 8.33 8.49 -23.22
C TYR A 386 8.15 9.11 -21.84
N LEU A 387 8.72 10.30 -21.62
CA LEU A 387 8.54 11.04 -20.38
C LEU A 387 7.34 11.97 -20.48
N THR A 388 6.48 11.89 -19.48
CA THR A 388 5.21 12.61 -19.43
C THR A 388 4.88 13.05 -18.01
N SER A 389 3.75 13.76 -17.84
CA SER A 389 3.22 14.11 -16.53
C SER A 389 2.56 12.91 -15.85
N ASP A 390 2.72 12.81 -14.54
CA ASP A 390 1.98 11.90 -13.63
C ASP A 390 0.93 12.72 -12.86
N ASN A 391 1.14 12.96 -11.56
CA ASN A 391 0.42 13.91 -10.73
C ASN A 391 1.38 15.05 -10.37
N PRO A 392 1.48 16.12 -11.14
CA PRO A 392 2.47 17.20 -10.89
C PRO A 392 2.18 17.96 -9.60
N ARG A 393 0.94 17.94 -9.11
CA ARG A 393 0.49 18.65 -7.91
C ARG A 393 0.81 20.15 -8.00
N SER A 394 1.66 20.67 -7.09
CA SER A 394 2.07 22.07 -7.08
C SER A 394 3.33 22.35 -7.90
N GLU A 395 4.03 21.31 -8.40
CA GLU A 395 5.27 21.48 -9.16
C GLU A 395 5.01 21.65 -10.67
N ASP A 396 5.94 22.34 -11.33
CA ASP A 396 5.94 22.45 -12.79
C ASP A 396 6.27 21.10 -13.45
N GLU A 397 5.45 20.70 -14.41
CA GLU A 397 5.56 19.40 -15.09
C GLU A 397 6.92 19.22 -15.80
N LEU A 398 7.39 20.27 -16.48
CA LEU A 398 8.69 20.23 -17.17
C LEU A 398 9.86 20.15 -16.19
N SER A 399 9.73 20.77 -15.01
CA SER A 399 10.74 20.65 -13.96
C SER A 399 10.88 19.20 -13.49
N ILE A 400 9.77 18.51 -13.28
CA ILE A 400 9.76 17.08 -12.91
C ILE A 400 10.40 16.20 -13.99
N ILE A 401 10.03 16.45 -15.27
CA ILE A 401 10.60 15.74 -16.41
C ILE A 401 12.12 15.95 -16.50
N ASN A 402 12.58 17.18 -16.29
CA ASN A 402 14.02 17.51 -16.30
C ASN A 402 14.79 16.80 -15.18
N ASP A 403 14.18 16.62 -13.98
CA ASP A 403 14.79 15.85 -12.91
C ASP A 403 14.97 14.37 -13.31
N VAL A 404 14.01 13.79 -14.06
CA VAL A 404 14.15 12.43 -14.59
C VAL A 404 15.22 12.36 -15.67
N LEU A 405 15.25 13.32 -16.59
CA LEU A 405 16.25 13.42 -17.65
C LEU A 405 17.69 13.52 -17.13
N ALA A 406 17.87 14.13 -15.95
CA ALA A 406 19.17 14.23 -15.31
C ALA A 406 19.81 12.86 -15.00
N GLY A 407 19.04 11.79 -14.96
CA GLY A 407 19.51 10.42 -14.79
C GLY A 407 19.77 9.67 -16.09
N ILE A 408 19.46 10.25 -17.26
CA ILE A 408 19.57 9.64 -18.58
C ILE A 408 20.82 10.16 -19.27
N ARG A 409 21.66 9.27 -19.79
CA ARG A 409 22.94 9.62 -20.47
C ARG A 409 22.71 10.20 -21.86
N ASN A 410 21.69 9.70 -22.58
CA ASN A 410 21.33 10.13 -23.94
C ASN A 410 19.94 10.75 -23.99
N PRO A 411 19.74 11.95 -23.42
CA PRO A 411 18.42 12.57 -23.33
C PRO A 411 17.82 12.95 -24.70
N SER A 412 18.64 13.03 -25.77
CA SER A 412 18.15 13.26 -27.15
C SER A 412 17.31 12.12 -27.69
N ASP A 413 17.44 10.92 -27.14
CA ASP A 413 16.73 9.72 -27.60
C ASP A 413 15.41 9.51 -26.85
N VAL A 414 15.06 10.45 -25.96
CA VAL A 414 13.85 10.42 -25.14
C VAL A 414 12.75 11.25 -25.77
N TYR A 415 11.57 10.68 -25.93
CA TYR A 415 10.39 11.43 -26.32
C TYR A 415 9.76 12.13 -25.11
N ILE A 416 9.62 13.45 -25.19
CA ILE A 416 9.09 14.30 -24.10
C ILE A 416 7.74 14.85 -24.55
N GLU A 417 6.70 14.51 -23.81
CA GLU A 417 5.34 15.03 -24.02
C GLU A 417 4.62 15.14 -22.66
N PRO A 418 4.47 16.34 -22.13
CA PRO A 418 3.80 16.56 -20.83
C PRO A 418 2.35 16.06 -20.81
N ASP A 419 1.63 16.16 -21.92
CA ASP A 419 0.28 15.60 -22.06
C ASP A 419 0.36 14.06 -22.08
N ARG A 420 -0.02 13.44 -20.95
CA ARG A 420 0.07 11.98 -20.77
C ARG A 420 -0.74 11.20 -21.80
N ARG A 421 -1.92 11.71 -22.21
CA ARG A 421 -2.72 11.08 -23.25
C ARG A 421 -1.98 11.03 -24.57
N LYS A 422 -1.35 12.13 -24.99
CA LYS A 422 -0.57 12.19 -26.23
C LYS A 422 0.66 11.29 -26.17
N ALA A 423 1.35 11.25 -25.03
CA ALA A 423 2.50 10.37 -24.85
C ALA A 423 2.11 8.89 -25.01
N ILE A 424 1.02 8.46 -24.38
CA ILE A 424 0.47 7.09 -24.51
C ILE A 424 0.09 6.79 -25.95
N PHE A 425 -0.65 7.67 -26.61
CA PHE A 425 -1.04 7.50 -28.00
C PHE A 425 0.16 7.39 -28.93
N GLN A 426 1.18 8.21 -28.73
CA GLN A 426 2.40 8.18 -29.54
C GLN A 426 3.16 6.87 -29.35
N ALA A 427 3.32 6.40 -28.12
CA ALA A 427 3.97 5.12 -27.83
C ALA A 427 3.25 3.95 -28.52
N ILE A 428 1.92 3.88 -28.39
CA ILE A 428 1.11 2.82 -29.02
C ILE A 428 1.16 2.89 -30.54
N LYS A 429 1.12 4.12 -31.10
CA LYS A 429 1.09 4.34 -32.56
C LYS A 429 2.33 3.81 -33.27
N ILE A 430 3.51 3.98 -32.67
CA ILE A 430 4.77 3.63 -33.33
C ILE A 430 5.25 2.21 -33.00
N SER A 431 4.64 1.53 -32.01
CA SER A 431 5.03 0.18 -31.63
C SER A 431 4.53 -0.87 -32.59
N ASP A 432 5.32 -1.91 -32.84
CA ASP A 432 4.98 -3.05 -33.67
C ASP A 432 4.21 -4.14 -32.88
N PRO A 433 3.60 -5.13 -33.55
CA PRO A 433 2.82 -6.18 -32.89
C PRO A 433 3.61 -7.01 -31.86
N ASN A 434 4.93 -7.15 -32.05
CA ASN A 434 5.83 -7.87 -31.14
C ASN A 434 6.43 -6.96 -30.06
N ASP A 435 6.00 -5.71 -29.99
CA ASP A 435 6.46 -4.78 -28.96
C ASP A 435 5.53 -4.80 -27.75
N VAL A 436 6.07 -4.35 -26.61
CA VAL A 436 5.29 -4.08 -25.41
C VAL A 436 5.39 -2.61 -25.03
N VAL A 437 4.25 -1.99 -24.74
CA VAL A 437 4.16 -0.62 -24.21
C VAL A 437 3.79 -0.70 -22.75
N ILE A 438 4.68 -0.27 -21.87
CA ILE A 438 4.44 -0.20 -20.43
C ILE A 438 4.05 1.23 -20.05
N ILE A 439 2.87 1.40 -19.47
CA ILE A 439 2.40 2.67 -18.94
C ILE A 439 2.49 2.57 -17.41
N ALA A 440 3.47 3.27 -16.82
CA ALA A 440 3.83 3.14 -15.42
C ALA A 440 3.55 4.40 -14.62
N GLY A 441 3.39 4.21 -13.30
CA GLY A 441 3.23 5.27 -12.29
C GLY A 441 1.86 5.31 -11.64
N LYS A 442 0.79 5.45 -12.42
CA LYS A 442 -0.57 5.68 -11.93
C LYS A 442 -1.36 4.39 -11.66
N GLY A 443 -1.09 3.31 -12.40
CA GLY A 443 -1.83 2.06 -12.24
C GLY A 443 -3.34 2.24 -12.38
N ASN A 444 -4.09 1.99 -11.31
CA ASN A 444 -5.55 2.10 -11.26
C ASN A 444 -6.08 3.50 -10.86
N GLU A 445 -5.23 4.51 -10.74
CA GLU A 445 -5.71 5.87 -10.42
C GLU A 445 -6.66 6.40 -11.50
N GLU A 446 -7.74 7.06 -11.06
CA GLU A 446 -8.83 7.54 -11.93
C GLU A 446 -8.79 9.07 -12.16
N SER A 447 -7.74 9.72 -11.67
CA SER A 447 -7.57 11.16 -11.83
C SER A 447 -6.11 11.56 -11.92
N GLN A 448 -5.86 12.75 -12.47
CA GLN A 448 -4.58 13.46 -12.44
C GLN A 448 -4.74 14.69 -11.56
N GLU A 449 -3.86 14.86 -10.57
CA GLU A 449 -3.86 16.00 -9.66
C GLU A 449 -2.92 17.11 -10.18
N ILE A 450 -3.49 18.27 -10.50
CA ILE A 450 -2.77 19.46 -10.99
C ILE A 450 -3.21 20.67 -10.16
N ASN A 451 -2.29 21.32 -9.46
CA ASN A 451 -2.57 22.51 -8.62
C ASN A 451 -3.75 22.31 -7.65
N GLY A 452 -3.85 21.12 -7.03
CA GLY A 452 -4.92 20.78 -6.08
C GLY A 452 -6.27 20.48 -6.73
N GLN A 453 -6.34 20.43 -8.06
CA GLN A 453 -7.55 20.04 -8.80
C GLN A 453 -7.39 18.64 -9.36
N PHE A 454 -8.44 17.82 -9.25
CA PHE A 454 -8.48 16.46 -9.76
C PHE A 454 -9.18 16.40 -11.12
N HIS A 455 -8.44 16.06 -12.15
CA HIS A 455 -8.94 15.90 -13.51
C HIS A 455 -9.16 14.40 -13.79
N PRO A 456 -10.34 13.98 -14.27
CA PRO A 456 -10.58 12.57 -14.63
C PRO A 456 -9.55 12.08 -15.65
N PHE A 457 -8.85 11.01 -15.30
CA PHE A 457 -7.83 10.40 -16.15
C PHE A 457 -7.53 8.96 -15.70
N LYS A 458 -7.60 8.01 -16.61
CA LYS A 458 -7.31 6.61 -16.34
C LYS A 458 -6.45 6.02 -17.45
N ASP A 459 -5.27 5.52 -17.09
CA ASP A 459 -4.30 4.98 -18.06
C ASP A 459 -4.88 3.86 -18.92
N SER A 460 -5.65 2.95 -18.31
CA SER A 460 -6.23 1.81 -19.05
C SER A 460 -7.28 2.23 -20.08
N ASP A 461 -8.05 3.28 -19.83
CA ASP A 461 -9.03 3.78 -20.79
C ASP A 461 -8.33 4.49 -21.96
N VAL A 462 -7.32 5.32 -21.64
CA VAL A 462 -6.49 6.00 -22.65
C VAL A 462 -5.73 4.98 -23.52
N ALA A 463 -5.26 3.88 -22.94
CA ALA A 463 -4.60 2.81 -23.68
C ALA A 463 -5.54 2.12 -24.66
N ARG A 464 -6.78 1.81 -24.26
CA ARG A 464 -7.82 1.24 -25.14
C ARG A 464 -8.15 2.19 -26.29
N ASP A 465 -8.37 3.48 -25.98
CA ASP A 465 -8.60 4.49 -27.04
C ASP A 465 -7.43 4.57 -28.03
N GLY A 466 -6.19 4.49 -27.54
CA GLY A 466 -4.99 4.50 -28.38
C GLY A 466 -4.87 3.29 -29.31
N LEU A 467 -5.20 2.10 -28.79
CA LEU A 467 -5.24 0.86 -29.57
C LEU A 467 -6.36 0.90 -30.64
N GLU A 468 -7.54 1.41 -30.29
CA GLU A 468 -8.66 1.58 -31.25
C GLU A 468 -8.32 2.59 -32.36
N ALA A 469 -7.68 3.73 -31.99
CA ALA A 469 -7.26 4.74 -32.97
C ALA A 469 -6.16 4.24 -33.92
N ARG A 470 -5.39 3.21 -33.53
CA ARG A 470 -4.40 2.58 -34.41
C ARG A 470 -5.06 1.66 -35.46
N ALA A 471 -6.19 1.03 -35.12
CA ALA A 471 -6.90 0.09 -35.97
C ALA A 471 -7.71 0.78 -37.11
N THR A 472 -7.89 2.12 -37.01
CA THR A 472 -8.59 2.95 -37.99
C THR A 472 -7.62 3.69 -38.89
#